data_3fe1f32103f934f6593d73205b53983f
#
_entry.id   3fe1f32103f934f6593d73205b53983f
#
_cell.length_a   1.000
_cell.length_b   1.000
_cell.length_c   1.000
_cell.angle_alpha   90.00
_cell.angle_beta   90.00
_cell.angle_gamma   90.00
#
_symmetry.space_group_name_H-M   'P 1'
#
loop_
_entity.id
_entity.type
_entity.pdbx_description
1 polymer ?
#
loop_
_entity_poly.entity_id
_entity_poly.type
_entity_poly.pdbx_seq_one_letter_code
_entity_poly.pdbx_strand_id
1 'polypeptide(L)'
;MIFDDMEFDSYSEAEHKAMKAFELYEDGKIPQALTELEAAIEINPANGAWHFDRALTLDTKGEFEEAIREYEIALQINPDDLEILNSLAVDYTRTSQYDRALETFEHVQQLDAEFEPCYCNRIITYTEMGQHDLAEQMFYLAQQLNPDCALCHYNIGNNLFVRGEYKKAIHCWQKTAKLEPTHPQINYRIAQAYWAAGDYNRGHEYFLTELRISPGDIDVILDFGLFLLDIGEVESAKEKFNRILELRPGFAAALFYLGEVAFYKGDYSQALKLFNEALRKDNRLTGPQYRLAEYALMNGKSEEARGHLVSEVKLAPEDTDILVSMGSMFLGVGDTDYATHCLLKAVDIDCDNADAYYYLGLVGTMKGRLADAADFFGHALDIRPTDVRALRDSAVVYLGMGRLDEAAERIKKAIVLAGDDPQLKALDRRVRMVQATGWAADFLRRFQPRFISRLISRFLAGRRF
;
A
#
# COMPACT_ATOMS: atom_id res chain seq x y z
N MET A 1 40.76 14.57 -49.45
CA MET A 1 39.90 15.75 -49.63
C MET A 1 38.39 15.36 -49.74
N ILE A 2 37.98 14.38 -50.55
CA ILE A 2 36.54 13.99 -50.68
C ILE A 2 36.01 13.19 -49.47
N PHE A 3 36.86 12.46 -48.77
CA PHE A 3 36.45 11.70 -47.52
C PHE A 3 36.28 12.60 -46.32
N ASP A 4 37.08 13.66 -46.15
CA ASP A 4 36.95 14.62 -45.03
C ASP A 4 35.64 15.46 -45.08
N ASP A 5 35.19 15.81 -46.33
CA ASP A 5 33.96 16.60 -46.49
C ASP A 5 32.70 15.75 -46.18
N MET A 6 32.68 14.45 -46.44
CA MET A 6 31.56 13.55 -46.16
C MET A 6 31.46 13.20 -44.67
N GLU A 7 32.58 13.05 -43.96
CA GLU A 7 32.60 12.83 -42.52
C GLU A 7 32.15 14.10 -41.75
N PHE A 8 32.57 15.29 -42.21
CA PHE A 8 32.16 16.54 -41.61
C PHE A 8 30.66 16.81 -41.81
N ASP A 9 30.08 16.50 -42.97
CA ASP A 9 28.65 16.62 -43.24
C ASP A 9 27.81 15.67 -42.41
N SER A 10 28.26 14.41 -42.22
CA SER A 10 27.57 13.40 -41.41
C SER A 10 27.63 13.75 -39.91
N TYR A 11 28.74 14.26 -39.41
CA TYR A 11 28.87 14.72 -38.03
C TYR A 11 27.94 15.90 -37.73
N SER A 12 27.88 16.89 -38.62
CA SER A 12 26.94 18.00 -38.52
C SER A 12 25.48 17.59 -38.55
N GLU A 13 25.13 16.54 -39.34
CA GLU A 13 23.80 15.97 -39.36
C GLU A 13 23.45 15.30 -38.03
N ALA A 14 24.36 14.54 -37.41
CA ALA A 14 24.15 13.89 -36.14
C ALA A 14 23.94 14.89 -35.00
N GLU A 15 24.76 15.98 -34.95
CA GLU A 15 24.57 17.05 -33.96
C GLU A 15 23.21 17.75 -34.12
N HIS A 16 22.77 18.01 -35.37
CA HIS A 16 21.47 18.59 -35.61
C HIS A 16 20.32 17.70 -35.13
N LYS A 17 20.43 16.40 -35.33
CA LYS A 17 19.45 15.41 -34.79
C LYS A 17 19.43 15.42 -33.27
N ALA A 18 20.59 15.41 -32.60
CA ALA A 18 20.70 15.46 -31.16
C ALA A 18 20.11 16.78 -30.59
N MET A 19 20.38 17.93 -31.24
CA MET A 19 19.79 19.20 -30.82
C MET A 19 18.26 19.20 -30.99
N LYS A 20 17.77 18.66 -32.08
CA LYS A 20 16.31 18.48 -32.30
C LYS A 20 15.68 17.53 -31.26
N ALA A 21 16.39 16.49 -30.88
CA ALA A 21 15.93 15.59 -29.84
C ALA A 21 15.78 16.30 -28.48
N PHE A 22 16.75 17.16 -28.15
CA PHE A 22 16.68 17.99 -26.94
C PHE A 22 15.46 18.93 -26.96
N GLU A 23 15.21 19.62 -28.08
CA GLU A 23 14.01 20.48 -28.22
C GLU A 23 12.71 19.66 -28.07
N LEU A 24 12.66 18.46 -28.64
CA LEU A 24 11.51 17.55 -28.50
C LEU A 24 11.33 17.04 -27.08
N TYR A 25 12.42 16.79 -26.35
CA TYR A 25 12.39 16.42 -24.96
C TYR A 25 11.80 17.53 -24.09
N GLU A 26 12.27 18.77 -24.26
CA GLU A 26 11.74 19.95 -23.58
C GLU A 26 10.26 20.20 -23.88
N ASP A 27 9.82 19.89 -25.12
CA ASP A 27 8.41 19.93 -25.52
C ASP A 27 7.57 18.75 -24.95
N GLY A 28 8.15 17.81 -24.23
CA GLY A 28 7.50 16.61 -23.72
C GLY A 28 7.15 15.55 -24.78
N LYS A 29 7.71 15.68 -25.99
CA LYS A 29 7.50 14.75 -27.11
C LYS A 29 8.47 13.57 -27.06
N ILE A 30 8.47 12.85 -25.93
CA ILE A 30 9.44 11.81 -25.58
C ILE A 30 9.66 10.74 -26.67
N PRO A 31 8.61 10.14 -27.30
CA PRO A 31 8.84 9.15 -28.36
C PRO A 31 9.57 9.72 -29.61
N GLN A 32 9.36 11.00 -29.91
CA GLN A 32 10.02 11.63 -31.05
C GLN A 32 11.46 12.01 -30.71
N ALA A 33 11.74 12.45 -29.48
CA ALA A 33 13.08 12.69 -28.98
C ALA A 33 13.94 11.40 -29.06
N LEU A 34 13.42 10.27 -28.61
CA LEU A 34 14.09 8.97 -28.71
C LEU A 34 14.44 8.60 -30.16
N THR A 35 13.54 8.85 -31.12
CA THR A 35 13.79 8.54 -32.54
C THR A 35 14.93 9.40 -33.12
N GLU A 36 15.00 10.68 -32.75
CA GLU A 36 16.07 11.56 -33.23
C GLU A 36 17.42 11.22 -32.57
N LEU A 37 17.42 10.86 -31.26
CA LEU A 37 18.64 10.37 -30.57
C LEU A 37 19.16 9.07 -31.16
N GLU A 38 18.26 8.13 -31.45
CA GLU A 38 18.65 6.86 -32.13
C GLU A 38 19.31 7.13 -33.47
N ALA A 39 18.74 8.02 -34.30
CA ALA A 39 19.32 8.40 -35.58
C ALA A 39 20.65 9.16 -35.45
N ALA A 40 20.86 9.95 -34.38
CA ALA A 40 22.14 10.57 -34.09
C ALA A 40 23.21 9.55 -33.70
N ILE A 41 22.86 8.60 -32.82
CA ILE A 41 23.74 7.52 -32.35
C ILE A 41 24.10 6.54 -33.48
N GLU A 42 23.18 6.25 -34.43
CA GLU A 42 23.49 5.44 -35.62
C GLU A 42 24.61 6.06 -36.46
N ILE A 43 24.68 7.39 -36.54
CA ILE A 43 25.74 8.10 -37.27
C ILE A 43 27.04 8.10 -36.46
N ASN A 44 26.99 8.36 -35.16
CA ASN A 44 28.18 8.36 -34.30
C ASN A 44 27.94 7.61 -33.00
N PRO A 45 28.13 6.27 -32.98
CA PRO A 45 27.93 5.42 -31.81
C PRO A 45 28.93 5.65 -30.66
N ALA A 46 29.99 6.40 -30.89
CA ALA A 46 31.01 6.68 -29.88
C ALA A 46 30.76 7.98 -29.09
N ASN A 47 29.61 8.63 -29.26
CA ASN A 47 29.25 9.82 -28.53
C ASN A 47 28.54 9.47 -27.22
N GLY A 48 29.29 9.46 -26.10
CA GLY A 48 28.76 9.13 -24.77
C GLY A 48 27.65 10.08 -24.29
N ALA A 49 27.68 11.37 -24.68
CA ALA A 49 26.67 12.33 -24.30
C ALA A 49 25.30 11.99 -24.92
N TRP A 50 25.23 11.51 -26.16
CA TRP A 50 23.96 11.14 -26.79
C TRP A 50 23.38 9.84 -26.20
N HIS A 51 24.24 8.89 -25.75
CA HIS A 51 23.78 7.75 -24.98
C HIS A 51 23.22 8.18 -23.63
N PHE A 52 23.86 9.14 -22.96
CA PHE A 52 23.38 9.72 -21.71
C PHE A 52 22.02 10.42 -21.92
N ASP A 53 21.88 11.27 -22.94
CA ASP A 53 20.61 11.95 -23.26
C ASP A 53 19.50 10.94 -23.58
N ARG A 54 19.82 9.86 -24.30
CA ARG A 54 18.88 8.79 -24.57
C ARG A 54 18.46 8.06 -23.31
N ALA A 55 19.40 7.79 -22.41
CA ALA A 55 19.11 7.19 -21.10
C ALA A 55 18.18 8.08 -20.26
N LEU A 56 18.44 9.37 -20.15
CA LEU A 56 17.57 10.34 -19.47
C LEU A 56 16.16 10.40 -20.09
N THR A 57 16.09 10.31 -21.42
CA THR A 57 14.81 10.32 -22.14
C THR A 57 14.02 9.03 -21.88
N LEU A 58 14.69 7.87 -21.80
CA LEU A 58 14.10 6.58 -21.44
C LEU A 58 13.66 6.56 -19.97
N ASP A 59 14.47 7.12 -19.06
CA ASP A 59 14.12 7.31 -17.65
C ASP A 59 12.84 8.12 -17.51
N THR A 60 12.73 9.26 -18.21
CA THR A 60 11.51 10.08 -18.24
C THR A 60 10.29 9.32 -18.76
N LYS A 61 10.49 8.35 -19.65
CA LYS A 61 9.43 7.46 -20.18
C LYS A 61 9.05 6.35 -19.19
N GLY A 62 9.88 6.08 -18.20
CA GLY A 62 9.74 4.97 -17.23
C GLY A 62 10.30 3.63 -17.71
N GLU A 63 11.12 3.64 -18.76
CA GLU A 63 11.79 2.44 -19.31
C GLU A 63 13.19 2.26 -18.68
N PHE A 64 13.21 2.06 -17.36
CA PHE A 64 14.44 2.09 -16.53
C PHE A 64 15.48 1.04 -16.93
N GLU A 65 15.07 -0.19 -17.29
CA GLU A 65 15.99 -1.23 -17.71
C GLU A 65 16.68 -0.89 -19.05
N GLU A 66 16.03 -0.12 -19.90
CA GLU A 66 16.62 0.36 -21.15
C GLU A 66 17.52 1.57 -20.90
N ALA A 67 17.12 2.47 -20.00
CA ALA A 67 17.96 3.57 -19.55
C ALA A 67 19.26 3.08 -18.93
N ILE A 68 19.22 2.06 -18.07
CA ILE A 68 20.42 1.43 -17.47
C ILE A 68 21.38 0.97 -18.57
N ARG A 69 20.91 0.31 -19.63
CA ARG A 69 21.79 -0.14 -20.72
C ARG A 69 22.48 1.03 -21.43
N GLU A 70 21.77 2.11 -21.67
CA GLU A 70 22.34 3.29 -22.32
C GLU A 70 23.34 4.03 -21.40
N TYR A 71 23.05 4.12 -20.09
CA TYR A 71 24.03 4.63 -19.11
C TYR A 71 25.30 3.78 -19.06
N GLU A 72 25.17 2.44 -19.07
CA GLU A 72 26.32 1.54 -19.10
C GLU A 72 27.17 1.72 -20.39
N ILE A 73 26.54 1.98 -21.53
CA ILE A 73 27.25 2.30 -22.79
C ILE A 73 27.94 3.65 -22.66
N ALA A 74 27.26 4.67 -22.15
CA ALA A 74 27.84 5.98 -21.94
C ALA A 74 29.08 5.95 -21.02
N LEU A 75 29.05 5.12 -19.96
CA LEU A 75 30.18 4.89 -19.04
C LEU A 75 31.32 4.08 -19.67
N GLN A 76 31.08 3.23 -20.68
CA GLN A 76 32.17 2.61 -21.44
C GLN A 76 32.98 3.65 -22.23
N ILE A 77 32.35 4.76 -22.59
CA ILE A 77 32.98 5.88 -23.30
C ILE A 77 33.60 6.87 -22.30
N ASN A 78 32.87 7.23 -21.24
CA ASN A 78 33.26 8.16 -20.19
C ASN A 78 33.16 7.50 -18.80
N PRO A 79 34.16 6.70 -18.35
CA PRO A 79 34.02 5.83 -17.19
C PRO A 79 33.81 6.53 -15.84
N ASP A 80 34.32 7.75 -15.67
CA ASP A 80 34.33 8.48 -14.40
C ASP A 80 33.39 9.71 -14.40
N ASP A 81 32.40 9.70 -15.29
CA ASP A 81 31.42 10.78 -15.33
C ASP A 81 30.43 10.66 -14.16
N LEU A 82 30.49 11.65 -13.25
CA LEU A 82 29.72 11.64 -12.01
C LEU A 82 28.20 11.72 -12.24
N GLU A 83 27.76 12.46 -13.26
CA GLU A 83 26.35 12.63 -13.57
C GLU A 83 25.77 11.31 -14.12
N ILE A 84 26.51 10.66 -15.02
CA ILE A 84 26.10 9.35 -15.59
C ILE A 84 26.05 8.28 -14.49
N LEU A 85 27.12 8.20 -13.66
CA LEU A 85 27.18 7.25 -12.53
C LEU A 85 26.03 7.47 -11.54
N ASN A 86 25.79 8.72 -11.17
CA ASN A 86 24.72 9.07 -10.24
C ASN A 86 23.32 8.73 -10.81
N SER A 87 23.06 9.02 -12.08
CA SER A 87 21.80 8.70 -12.75
C SER A 87 21.59 7.19 -12.89
N LEU A 88 22.63 6.45 -13.25
CA LEU A 88 22.62 4.99 -13.29
C LEU A 88 22.27 4.38 -11.91
N ALA A 89 22.86 4.90 -10.83
CA ALA A 89 22.59 4.43 -9.49
C ALA A 89 21.15 4.70 -9.05
N VAL A 90 20.54 5.82 -9.50
CA VAL A 90 19.13 6.11 -9.29
C VAL A 90 18.24 5.05 -9.99
N ASP A 91 18.55 4.70 -11.23
CA ASP A 91 17.76 3.71 -11.97
C ASP A 91 17.97 2.27 -11.43
N TYR A 92 19.16 1.94 -10.91
CA TYR A 92 19.33 0.72 -10.13
C TYR A 92 18.44 0.69 -8.89
N THR A 93 18.29 1.84 -8.20
CA THR A 93 17.37 1.93 -7.07
C THR A 93 15.93 1.69 -7.50
N ARG A 94 15.46 2.34 -8.58
CA ARG A 94 14.10 2.20 -9.13
C ARG A 94 13.76 0.77 -9.58
N THR A 95 14.79 0.04 -10.05
CA THR A 95 14.66 -1.37 -10.45
C THR A 95 14.97 -2.34 -9.30
N SER A 96 15.05 -1.86 -8.06
CA SER A 96 15.33 -2.64 -6.85
C SER A 96 16.68 -3.37 -6.86
N GLN A 97 17.64 -2.92 -7.69
CA GLN A 97 19.01 -3.42 -7.73
C GLN A 97 19.89 -2.66 -6.71
N TYR A 98 19.51 -2.69 -5.43
CA TYR A 98 20.07 -1.84 -4.39
C TYR A 98 21.57 -2.01 -4.18
N ASP A 99 22.08 -3.24 -4.25
CA ASP A 99 23.52 -3.50 -4.07
C ASP A 99 24.33 -2.78 -5.16
N ARG A 100 23.90 -2.86 -6.43
CA ARG A 100 24.55 -2.15 -7.55
C ARG A 100 24.42 -0.65 -7.41
N ALA A 101 23.28 -0.15 -6.96
CA ALA A 101 23.08 1.27 -6.71
C ALA A 101 24.09 1.79 -5.67
N LEU A 102 24.23 1.10 -4.54
CA LEU A 102 25.13 1.49 -3.47
C LEU A 102 26.60 1.41 -3.89
N GLU A 103 27.02 0.35 -4.60
CA GLU A 103 28.38 0.24 -5.16
C GLU A 103 28.70 1.40 -6.11
N THR A 104 27.74 1.78 -6.97
CA THR A 104 27.89 2.90 -7.91
C THR A 104 27.96 4.24 -7.16
N PHE A 105 27.11 4.48 -6.16
CA PHE A 105 27.20 5.68 -5.31
C PHE A 105 28.49 5.74 -4.51
N GLU A 106 29.01 4.62 -4.03
CA GLU A 106 30.32 4.57 -3.35
C GLU A 106 31.46 4.93 -4.32
N HIS A 107 31.37 4.50 -5.58
CA HIS A 107 32.32 4.92 -6.62
C HIS A 107 32.25 6.43 -6.88
N VAL A 108 31.03 7.00 -7.02
CA VAL A 108 30.87 8.47 -7.13
C VAL A 108 31.52 9.19 -5.96
N GLN A 109 31.29 8.72 -4.72
CA GLN A 109 31.88 9.32 -3.51
C GLN A 109 33.42 9.21 -3.45
N GLN A 110 34.00 8.16 -4.04
CA GLN A 110 35.46 8.01 -4.15
C GLN A 110 36.05 8.96 -5.18
N LEU A 111 35.32 9.24 -6.26
CA LEU A 111 35.77 10.21 -7.29
C LEU A 111 35.64 11.66 -6.80
N ASP A 112 34.52 11.98 -6.19
CA ASP A 112 34.25 13.29 -5.59
C ASP A 112 33.40 13.17 -4.33
N ALA A 113 34.00 13.35 -3.17
CA ALA A 113 33.31 13.31 -1.88
C ALA A 113 32.41 14.54 -1.63
N GLU A 114 32.54 15.61 -2.42
CA GLU A 114 31.71 16.81 -2.32
C GLU A 114 30.54 16.84 -3.33
N PHE A 115 30.41 15.79 -4.14
CA PHE A 115 29.28 15.66 -5.07
C PHE A 115 27.97 15.38 -4.33
N GLU A 116 27.29 16.43 -3.93
CA GLU A 116 26.10 16.43 -3.07
C GLU A 116 24.94 15.58 -3.62
N PRO A 117 24.63 15.54 -4.95
CA PRO A 117 23.52 14.73 -5.48
C PRO A 117 23.61 13.25 -5.11
N CYS A 118 24.81 12.71 -4.97
CA CYS A 118 25.04 11.32 -4.55
C CYS A 118 24.41 11.03 -3.19
N TYR A 119 24.61 11.90 -2.20
CA TYR A 119 24.04 11.73 -0.86
C TYR A 119 22.53 11.88 -0.87
N CYS A 120 22.00 12.84 -1.63
CA CYS A 120 20.56 13.06 -1.78
C CYS A 120 19.84 11.83 -2.35
N ASN A 121 20.43 11.20 -3.36
CA ASN A 121 19.83 10.01 -4.00
C ASN A 121 20.00 8.75 -3.15
N ARG A 122 21.08 8.62 -2.39
CA ARG A 122 21.25 7.54 -1.40
C ARG A 122 20.21 7.57 -0.28
N ILE A 123 19.64 8.75 0.06
CA ILE A 123 18.50 8.84 0.99
C ILE A 123 17.36 7.99 0.47
N ILE A 124 17.03 8.08 -0.82
CA ILE A 124 15.96 7.29 -1.44
C ILE A 124 16.29 5.80 -1.37
N THR A 125 17.48 5.41 -1.82
CA THR A 125 17.92 4.01 -1.83
C THR A 125 17.81 3.37 -0.44
N TYR A 126 18.34 4.01 0.60
CA TYR A 126 18.22 3.49 1.96
C TYR A 126 16.78 3.50 2.49
N THR A 127 15.97 4.45 2.06
CA THR A 127 14.54 4.48 2.43
C THR A 127 13.80 3.27 1.83
N GLU A 128 14.01 2.96 0.55
CA GLU A 128 13.44 1.79 -0.14
C GLU A 128 13.90 0.47 0.49
N MET A 129 15.14 0.41 0.97
CA MET A 129 15.67 -0.76 1.70
C MET A 129 15.15 -0.86 3.14
N GLY A 130 14.39 0.10 3.64
CA GLY A 130 13.98 0.18 5.05
C GLY A 130 15.12 0.53 6.03
N GLN A 131 16.29 0.95 5.52
CA GLN A 131 17.47 1.30 6.32
C GLN A 131 17.46 2.79 6.71
N HIS A 132 16.43 3.16 7.46
CA HIS A 132 16.10 4.54 7.77
C HIS A 132 17.20 5.34 8.45
N ASP A 133 17.98 4.71 9.34
CA ASP A 133 19.07 5.36 10.05
C ASP A 133 20.21 5.75 9.09
N LEU A 134 20.48 4.93 8.07
CA LEU A 134 21.46 5.25 7.03
C LEU A 134 20.94 6.37 6.10
N ALA A 135 19.66 6.40 5.81
CA ALA A 135 19.05 7.51 5.07
C ALA A 135 19.22 8.84 5.83
N GLU A 136 19.01 8.86 7.15
CA GLU A 136 19.27 10.05 7.97
C GLU A 136 20.75 10.45 7.97
N GLN A 137 21.68 9.51 8.01
CA GLN A 137 23.13 9.81 7.90
C GLN A 137 23.46 10.48 6.57
N MET A 138 22.93 9.98 5.46
CA MET A 138 23.12 10.60 4.13
C MET A 138 22.56 12.01 4.10
N PHE A 139 21.40 12.24 4.69
CA PHE A 139 20.83 13.57 4.82
C PHE A 139 21.74 14.55 5.58
N TYR A 140 22.31 14.13 6.71
CA TYR A 140 23.24 14.98 7.46
C TYR A 140 24.52 15.29 6.67
N LEU A 141 25.05 14.34 5.90
CA LEU A 141 26.21 14.57 5.03
C LEU A 141 25.86 15.56 3.91
N ALA A 142 24.73 15.36 3.23
CA ALA A 142 24.26 16.28 2.21
C ALA A 142 24.04 17.70 2.76
N GLN A 143 23.48 17.83 3.97
CA GLN A 143 23.30 19.13 4.62
C GLN A 143 24.60 19.85 4.97
N GLN A 144 25.69 19.13 5.23
CA GLN A 144 27.00 19.75 5.46
C GLN A 144 27.56 20.38 4.19
N LEU A 145 27.26 19.78 3.04
CA LEU A 145 27.69 20.29 1.73
C LEU A 145 26.76 21.41 1.24
N ASN A 146 25.46 21.19 1.31
CA ASN A 146 24.44 22.13 0.86
C ASN A 146 23.24 22.18 1.83
N PRO A 147 23.22 23.11 2.81
CA PRO A 147 22.12 23.25 3.78
C PRO A 147 20.76 23.59 3.16
N ASP A 148 20.76 24.17 1.97
CA ASP A 148 19.55 24.65 1.28
C ASP A 148 19.17 23.77 0.06
N CYS A 149 19.57 22.50 0.07
CA CYS A 149 19.15 21.54 -0.94
C CYS A 149 17.67 21.15 -0.77
N ALA A 150 16.81 21.58 -1.68
CA ALA A 150 15.38 21.25 -1.66
C ALA A 150 15.14 19.75 -1.81
N LEU A 151 15.89 19.09 -2.71
CA LEU A 151 15.78 17.64 -2.98
C LEU A 151 16.11 16.82 -1.73
N CYS A 152 17.17 17.16 -0.98
CA CYS A 152 17.50 16.44 0.24
C CYS A 152 16.42 16.55 1.30
N HIS A 153 15.81 17.73 1.47
CA HIS A 153 14.68 17.91 2.37
C HIS A 153 13.44 17.14 1.91
N TYR A 154 13.20 17.07 0.60
CA TYR A 154 12.12 16.29 0.05
C TYR A 154 12.30 14.79 0.33
N ASN A 155 13.49 14.25 0.03
CA ASN A 155 13.80 12.85 0.19
C ASN A 155 13.76 12.38 1.65
N ILE A 156 14.33 13.15 2.56
CA ILE A 156 14.24 12.81 4.00
C ILE A 156 12.82 12.96 4.54
N GLY A 157 12.03 13.89 3.98
CA GLY A 157 10.61 13.98 4.27
C GLY A 157 9.86 12.70 3.91
N ASN A 158 10.16 12.10 2.75
CA ASN A 158 9.60 10.81 2.34
C ASN A 158 10.00 9.69 3.32
N ASN A 159 11.27 9.63 3.73
CA ASN A 159 11.74 8.66 4.72
C ASN A 159 10.98 8.78 6.05
N LEU A 160 10.86 9.99 6.57
CA LEU A 160 10.17 10.28 7.82
C LEU A 160 8.66 9.96 7.74
N PHE A 161 8.04 10.17 6.58
CA PHE A 161 6.65 9.82 6.34
C PHE A 161 6.43 8.31 6.41
N VAL A 162 7.27 7.51 5.75
CA VAL A 162 7.23 6.04 5.81
C VAL A 162 7.39 5.52 7.24
N ARG A 163 8.21 6.18 8.06
CA ARG A 163 8.39 5.86 9.51
C ARG A 163 7.21 6.28 10.38
N GLY A 164 6.19 6.95 9.83
CA GLY A 164 5.09 7.52 10.60
C GLY A 164 5.44 8.80 11.37
N GLU A 165 6.62 9.38 11.14
CA GLU A 165 7.09 10.61 11.78
C GLU A 165 6.53 11.85 11.08
N TYR A 166 5.22 11.89 10.90
CA TYR A 166 4.51 12.85 10.04
C TYR A 166 4.84 14.31 10.32
N LYS A 167 4.98 14.70 11.60
CA LYS A 167 5.31 16.09 11.98
C LYS A 167 6.68 16.52 11.46
N LYS A 168 7.67 15.62 11.50
CA LYS A 168 8.99 15.89 10.97
C LYS A 168 8.98 15.90 9.44
N ALA A 169 8.26 14.98 8.81
CA ALA A 169 8.08 14.95 7.36
C ALA A 169 7.48 16.27 6.84
N ILE A 170 6.40 16.75 7.47
CA ILE A 170 5.79 18.04 7.16
C ILE A 170 6.80 19.19 7.25
N HIS A 171 7.62 19.23 8.32
CA HIS A 171 8.64 20.26 8.47
C HIS A 171 9.65 20.25 7.32
N CYS A 172 10.14 19.07 6.93
CA CYS A 172 11.08 18.92 5.82
C CYS A 172 10.44 19.36 4.50
N TRP A 173 9.23 18.93 4.18
CA TRP A 173 8.53 19.32 2.96
C TRP A 173 8.13 20.79 2.93
N GLN A 174 7.82 21.40 4.07
CA GLN A 174 7.63 22.86 4.16
C GLN A 174 8.94 23.62 3.88
N LYS A 175 10.10 23.05 4.24
CA LYS A 175 11.40 23.63 3.87
C LYS A 175 11.64 23.47 2.36
N THR A 176 11.33 22.30 1.79
CA THR A 176 11.33 22.10 0.33
C THR A 176 10.47 23.15 -0.38
N ALA A 177 9.22 23.33 0.06
CA ALA A 177 8.30 24.32 -0.54
C ALA A 177 8.77 25.78 -0.44
N LYS A 178 9.60 26.11 0.56
CA LYS A 178 10.21 27.44 0.69
C LYS A 178 11.40 27.61 -0.25
N LEU A 179 12.21 26.57 -0.41
CA LEU A 179 13.40 26.61 -1.28
C LEU A 179 13.02 26.51 -2.75
N GLU A 180 12.03 25.70 -3.05
CA GLU A 180 11.51 25.44 -4.39
C GLU A 180 9.97 25.52 -4.40
N PRO A 181 9.39 26.74 -4.53
CA PRO A 181 7.93 26.92 -4.50
C PRO A 181 7.18 26.20 -5.62
N THR A 182 7.87 25.88 -6.71
CA THR A 182 7.31 25.19 -7.89
C THR A 182 7.56 23.69 -7.85
N HIS A 183 8.08 23.14 -6.76
CA HIS A 183 8.30 21.71 -6.62
C HIS A 183 6.98 20.95 -6.83
N PRO A 184 6.93 19.99 -7.76
CA PRO A 184 5.69 19.34 -8.13
C PRO A 184 5.07 18.60 -6.95
N GLN A 185 3.77 18.74 -6.76
CA GLN A 185 2.95 18.05 -5.76
C GLN A 185 3.41 18.21 -4.30
N ILE A 186 4.21 19.23 -3.97
CA ILE A 186 4.73 19.37 -2.59
C ILE A 186 3.59 19.63 -1.57
N ASN A 187 2.58 20.43 -1.95
CA ASN A 187 1.43 20.66 -1.05
C ASN A 187 0.58 19.40 -0.89
N TYR A 188 0.49 18.58 -1.94
CA TYR A 188 -0.19 17.28 -1.86
C TYR A 188 0.50 16.34 -0.86
N ARG A 189 1.83 16.23 -0.89
CA ARG A 189 2.59 15.45 0.10
C ARG A 189 2.36 15.95 1.53
N ILE A 190 2.38 17.27 1.73
CA ILE A 190 2.09 17.88 3.03
C ILE A 190 0.64 17.58 3.47
N ALA A 191 -0.32 17.62 2.54
CA ALA A 191 -1.71 17.28 2.81
C ALA A 191 -1.87 15.83 3.29
N GLN A 192 -1.23 14.88 2.59
CA GLN A 192 -1.21 13.46 2.97
C GLN A 192 -0.64 13.27 4.39
N ALA A 193 0.46 13.97 4.73
CA ALA A 193 1.05 13.88 6.05
C ALA A 193 0.19 14.49 7.16
N TYR A 194 -0.51 15.60 6.90
CA TYR A 194 -1.49 16.14 7.84
C TYR A 194 -2.67 15.19 8.03
N TRP A 195 -3.16 14.58 6.94
CA TRP A 195 -4.20 13.57 7.00
C TRP A 195 -3.78 12.39 7.89
N ALA A 196 -2.61 11.80 7.60
CA ALA A 196 -2.06 10.70 8.39
C ALA A 196 -1.78 11.06 9.86
N ALA A 197 -1.47 12.33 10.13
CA ALA A 197 -1.29 12.85 11.49
C ALA A 197 -2.60 13.16 12.21
N GLY A 198 -3.77 13.06 11.56
CA GLY A 198 -5.08 13.41 12.10
C GLY A 198 -5.36 14.91 12.18
N ASP A 199 -4.52 15.75 11.56
CA ASP A 199 -4.78 17.21 11.47
C ASP A 199 -5.59 17.53 10.21
N TYR A 200 -6.86 17.18 10.26
CA TYR A 200 -7.77 17.28 9.12
C TYR A 200 -7.95 18.71 8.60
N ASN A 201 -7.91 19.72 9.50
CA ASN A 201 -8.07 21.11 9.07
C ASN A 201 -6.93 21.55 8.14
N ARG A 202 -5.69 21.29 8.53
CA ARG A 202 -4.54 21.63 7.70
C ARG A 202 -4.46 20.75 6.46
N GLY A 203 -4.75 19.45 6.57
CA GLY A 203 -4.83 18.56 5.43
C GLY A 203 -5.76 19.09 4.36
N HIS A 204 -6.96 19.52 4.74
CA HIS A 204 -7.94 20.12 3.83
C HIS A 204 -7.40 21.39 3.13
N GLU A 205 -6.76 22.29 3.86
CA GLU A 205 -6.19 23.54 3.30
C GLU A 205 -5.09 23.22 2.27
N TYR A 206 -4.23 22.26 2.53
CA TYR A 206 -3.14 21.88 1.64
C TYR A 206 -3.65 21.14 0.39
N PHE A 207 -4.67 20.27 0.49
CA PHE A 207 -5.34 19.70 -0.68
C PHE A 207 -5.93 20.79 -1.59
N LEU A 208 -6.62 21.78 -1.02
CA LEU A 208 -7.16 22.90 -1.78
C LEU A 208 -6.06 23.75 -2.42
N THR A 209 -4.93 23.92 -1.74
CA THR A 209 -3.79 24.68 -2.28
C THR A 209 -3.21 23.98 -3.50
N GLU A 210 -3.00 22.67 -3.44
CA GLU A 210 -2.51 21.89 -4.58
C GLU A 210 -3.50 21.92 -5.76
N LEU A 211 -4.79 21.76 -5.50
CA LEU A 211 -5.82 21.84 -6.55
C LEU A 211 -5.99 23.22 -7.18
N ARG A 212 -5.51 24.31 -6.57
CA ARG A 212 -5.42 25.63 -7.23
C ARG A 212 -4.26 25.68 -8.22
N ILE A 213 -3.19 24.94 -7.94
CA ILE A 213 -2.01 24.85 -8.82
C ILE A 213 -2.29 23.87 -9.96
N SER A 214 -2.81 22.70 -9.61
CA SER A 214 -3.06 21.59 -10.54
C SER A 214 -4.53 21.10 -10.47
N PRO A 215 -5.50 21.86 -11.03
CA PRO A 215 -6.93 21.58 -10.86
C PRO A 215 -7.43 20.33 -11.59
N GLY A 216 -6.59 19.72 -12.43
CA GLY A 216 -6.89 18.53 -13.23
C GLY A 216 -6.11 17.28 -12.78
N ASP A 217 -5.32 17.36 -11.71
CA ASP A 217 -4.56 16.23 -11.19
C ASP A 217 -5.52 15.21 -10.56
N ILE A 218 -5.67 14.08 -11.25
CA ILE A 218 -6.64 13.03 -10.87
C ILE A 218 -6.25 12.37 -9.54
N ASP A 219 -4.97 12.19 -9.28
CA ASP A 219 -4.48 11.53 -8.08
C ASP A 219 -4.75 12.41 -6.85
N VAL A 220 -4.49 13.71 -6.96
CA VAL A 220 -4.80 14.68 -5.90
C VAL A 220 -6.31 14.77 -5.66
N ILE A 221 -7.14 14.79 -6.73
CA ILE A 221 -8.60 14.84 -6.59
C ILE A 221 -9.12 13.56 -5.94
N LEU A 222 -8.55 12.40 -6.30
CA LEU A 222 -8.94 11.09 -5.74
C LEU A 222 -8.65 11.04 -4.24
N ASP A 223 -7.42 11.33 -3.85
CA ASP A 223 -7.03 11.32 -2.43
C ASP A 223 -7.79 12.36 -1.62
N PHE A 224 -8.07 13.54 -2.20
CA PHE A 224 -8.92 14.51 -1.53
C PHE A 224 -10.35 13.99 -1.34
N GLY A 225 -10.89 13.26 -2.33
CA GLY A 225 -12.18 12.58 -2.20
C GLY A 225 -12.18 11.54 -1.06
N LEU A 226 -11.10 10.75 -0.95
CA LEU A 226 -10.94 9.77 0.12
C LEU A 226 -10.80 10.45 1.49
N PHE A 227 -9.98 11.49 1.58
CA PHE A 227 -9.88 12.32 2.78
C PHE A 227 -11.24 12.86 3.24
N LEU A 228 -12.06 13.35 2.29
CA LEU A 228 -13.40 13.87 2.59
C LEU A 228 -14.35 12.76 3.09
N LEU A 229 -14.21 11.52 2.59
CA LEU A 229 -14.94 10.37 3.12
C LEU A 229 -14.53 10.04 4.56
N ASP A 230 -13.24 10.09 4.84
CA ASP A 230 -12.69 9.80 6.18
C ASP A 230 -13.21 10.78 7.25
N ILE A 231 -13.34 12.05 6.89
CA ILE A 231 -13.91 13.08 7.80
C ILE A 231 -15.45 13.14 7.77
N GLY A 232 -16.10 12.26 6.98
CA GLY A 232 -17.57 12.17 6.89
C GLY A 232 -18.24 13.18 5.96
N GLU A 233 -17.47 13.93 5.15
CA GLU A 233 -18.00 14.88 4.17
C GLU A 233 -18.40 14.17 2.85
N VAL A 234 -19.38 13.28 2.94
CA VAL A 234 -19.76 12.37 1.85
C VAL A 234 -20.20 13.08 0.58
N GLU A 235 -20.92 14.20 0.65
CA GLU A 235 -21.38 14.94 -0.54
C GLU A 235 -20.20 15.63 -1.24
N SER A 236 -19.30 16.25 -0.48
CA SER A 236 -18.08 16.86 -1.00
C SER A 236 -17.18 15.82 -1.68
N ALA A 237 -17.04 14.63 -1.09
CA ALA A 237 -16.32 13.51 -1.68
C ALA A 237 -16.93 13.06 -3.02
N LYS A 238 -18.25 12.92 -3.07
CA LYS A 238 -18.99 12.57 -4.28
C LYS A 238 -18.75 13.59 -5.40
N GLU A 239 -18.68 14.87 -5.09
CA GLU A 239 -18.33 15.91 -6.07
C GLU A 239 -16.94 15.70 -6.66
N LYS A 240 -15.95 15.34 -5.82
CA LYS A 240 -14.58 15.05 -6.28
C LYS A 240 -14.54 13.85 -7.22
N PHE A 241 -15.19 12.75 -6.87
CA PHE A 241 -15.23 11.56 -7.73
C PHE A 241 -15.98 11.84 -9.05
N ASN A 242 -17.06 12.62 -9.03
CA ASN A 242 -17.72 13.07 -10.27
C ASN A 242 -16.79 13.93 -11.12
N ARG A 243 -16.02 14.83 -10.49
CA ARG A 243 -15.03 15.65 -11.20
C ARG A 243 -13.97 14.80 -11.92
N ILE A 244 -13.52 13.70 -11.29
CA ILE A 244 -12.63 12.74 -11.97
C ILE A 244 -13.30 12.17 -13.22
N LEU A 245 -14.59 11.79 -13.14
CA LEU A 245 -15.30 11.22 -14.29
C LEU A 245 -15.57 12.25 -15.40
N GLU A 246 -15.64 13.55 -15.08
CA GLU A 246 -15.68 14.62 -16.09
C GLU A 246 -14.33 14.74 -16.82
N LEU A 247 -13.21 14.65 -16.10
CA LEU A 247 -11.87 14.74 -16.65
C LEU A 247 -11.47 13.47 -17.41
N ARG A 248 -11.80 12.31 -16.85
CA ARG A 248 -11.47 10.98 -17.38
C ARG A 248 -12.71 10.08 -17.32
N PRO A 249 -13.56 10.08 -18.34
CA PRO A 249 -14.74 9.23 -18.37
C PRO A 249 -14.38 7.75 -18.23
N GLY A 250 -15.01 7.09 -17.24
CA GLY A 250 -14.79 5.66 -16.98
C GLY A 250 -13.55 5.34 -16.14
N PHE A 251 -13.02 6.29 -15.37
CA PHE A 251 -11.97 6.02 -14.40
C PHE A 251 -12.50 5.09 -13.30
N ALA A 252 -11.99 3.86 -13.28
CA ALA A 252 -12.57 2.75 -12.51
C ALA A 252 -12.62 3.00 -11.00
N ALA A 253 -11.56 3.60 -10.42
CA ALA A 253 -11.53 3.92 -8.99
C ALA A 253 -12.61 4.94 -8.60
N ALA A 254 -12.85 5.98 -9.41
CA ALA A 254 -13.91 6.96 -9.12
C ALA A 254 -15.30 6.32 -9.18
N LEU A 255 -15.54 5.40 -10.12
CA LEU A 255 -16.79 4.63 -10.17
C LEU A 255 -16.95 3.75 -8.92
N PHE A 256 -15.87 3.12 -8.48
CA PHE A 256 -15.88 2.30 -7.27
C PHE A 256 -16.23 3.13 -6.03
N TYR A 257 -15.57 4.27 -5.79
CA TYR A 257 -15.85 5.09 -4.62
C TYR A 257 -17.22 5.77 -4.67
N LEU A 258 -17.75 6.09 -5.84
CA LEU A 258 -19.16 6.49 -5.98
C LEU A 258 -20.11 5.34 -5.62
N GLY A 259 -19.74 4.11 -5.96
CA GLY A 259 -20.43 2.89 -5.54
C GLY A 259 -20.40 2.72 -4.02
N GLU A 260 -19.24 2.96 -3.38
CA GLU A 260 -19.10 2.95 -1.91
C GLU A 260 -20.03 3.96 -1.25
N VAL A 261 -20.08 5.18 -1.76
CA VAL A 261 -21.00 6.22 -1.27
C VAL A 261 -22.46 5.79 -1.39
N ALA A 262 -22.84 5.18 -2.51
CA ALA A 262 -24.21 4.67 -2.72
C ALA A 262 -24.51 3.49 -1.79
N PHE A 263 -23.55 2.59 -1.61
CA PHE A 263 -23.67 1.42 -0.73
C PHE A 263 -23.86 1.83 0.72
N TYR A 264 -23.06 2.78 1.21
CA TYR A 264 -23.16 3.34 2.56
C TYR A 264 -24.52 4.01 2.81
N LYS A 265 -25.08 4.69 1.80
CA LYS A 265 -26.41 5.30 1.86
C LYS A 265 -27.56 4.29 1.75
N GLY A 266 -27.28 3.00 1.51
CA GLY A 266 -28.28 1.95 1.31
C GLY A 266 -28.90 1.92 -0.10
N ASP A 267 -28.40 2.72 -1.04
CA ASP A 267 -28.79 2.62 -2.45
C ASP A 267 -28.02 1.50 -3.16
N TYR A 268 -28.33 0.28 -2.75
CA TYR A 268 -27.67 -0.91 -3.28
C TYR A 268 -27.86 -1.07 -4.79
N SER A 269 -28.99 -0.59 -5.36
CA SER A 269 -29.24 -0.67 -6.79
C SER A 269 -28.23 0.15 -7.59
N GLN A 270 -27.94 1.38 -7.14
CA GLN A 270 -26.93 2.24 -7.76
C GLN A 270 -25.51 1.71 -7.48
N ALA A 271 -25.24 1.28 -6.26
CA ALA A 271 -23.93 0.74 -5.87
C ALA A 271 -23.51 -0.44 -6.76
N LEU A 272 -24.38 -1.43 -6.93
CA LEU A 272 -24.11 -2.61 -7.77
C LEU A 272 -23.87 -2.25 -9.24
N LYS A 273 -24.57 -1.26 -9.78
CA LYS A 273 -24.34 -0.77 -11.15
C LYS A 273 -22.93 -0.18 -11.26
N LEU A 274 -22.55 0.67 -10.32
CA LEU A 274 -21.25 1.34 -10.30
C LEU A 274 -20.10 0.33 -10.09
N PHE A 275 -20.22 -0.63 -9.18
CA PHE A 275 -19.21 -1.68 -8.99
C PHE A 275 -19.02 -2.53 -10.25
N ASN A 276 -20.11 -2.95 -10.90
CA ASN A 276 -20.04 -3.70 -12.15
C ASN A 276 -19.47 -2.85 -13.30
N GLU A 277 -19.71 -1.54 -13.32
CA GLU A 277 -19.15 -0.64 -14.31
C GLU A 277 -17.65 -0.46 -14.07
N ALA A 278 -17.21 -0.27 -12.81
CA ALA A 278 -15.81 -0.21 -12.44
C ALA A 278 -15.04 -1.45 -12.91
N LEU A 279 -15.57 -2.66 -12.64
CA LEU A 279 -14.98 -3.93 -13.08
C LEU A 279 -14.93 -4.10 -14.61
N ARG A 280 -15.86 -3.49 -15.35
CA ARG A 280 -15.79 -3.50 -16.83
C ARG A 280 -14.71 -2.58 -17.36
N LYS A 281 -14.40 -1.50 -16.63
CA LYS A 281 -13.34 -0.55 -17.00
C LYS A 281 -11.96 -1.05 -16.59
N ASP A 282 -11.87 -1.63 -15.40
CA ASP A 282 -10.66 -2.27 -14.89
C ASP A 282 -11.04 -3.53 -14.10
N ASN A 283 -10.76 -4.68 -14.68
CA ASN A 283 -11.04 -5.98 -14.07
C ASN A 283 -10.00 -6.38 -13.01
N ARG A 284 -8.93 -5.59 -12.84
CA ARG A 284 -7.91 -5.78 -11.82
C ARG A 284 -8.11 -4.86 -10.62
N LEU A 285 -9.10 -3.97 -10.66
CA LEU A 285 -9.40 -3.09 -9.53
C LEU A 285 -9.84 -3.93 -8.32
N THR A 286 -9.14 -3.78 -7.21
CA THR A 286 -9.49 -4.38 -5.92
C THR A 286 -10.65 -3.61 -5.27
N GLY A 287 -11.47 -4.31 -4.49
CA GLY A 287 -12.59 -3.74 -3.74
C GLY A 287 -13.97 -4.04 -4.31
N PRO A 288 -14.26 -3.84 -5.61
CA PRO A 288 -15.61 -4.06 -6.11
C PRO A 288 -16.13 -5.50 -5.95
N GLN A 289 -15.29 -6.53 -6.17
CA GLN A 289 -15.69 -7.92 -5.97
C GLN A 289 -15.99 -8.21 -4.49
N TYR A 290 -15.20 -7.64 -3.59
CA TYR A 290 -15.44 -7.72 -2.16
C TYR A 290 -16.81 -7.15 -1.78
N ARG A 291 -17.20 -5.98 -2.30
CA ARG A 291 -18.52 -5.37 -2.03
C ARG A 291 -19.69 -6.14 -2.64
N LEU A 292 -19.49 -6.70 -3.82
CA LEU A 292 -20.49 -7.61 -4.43
C LEU A 292 -20.71 -8.86 -3.57
N ALA A 293 -19.64 -9.41 -3.00
CA ALA A 293 -19.71 -10.54 -2.07
C ALA A 293 -20.46 -10.17 -0.78
N GLU A 294 -20.16 -9.02 -0.19
CA GLU A 294 -20.86 -8.52 0.99
C GLU A 294 -22.36 -8.40 0.74
N TYR A 295 -22.74 -7.77 -0.36
CA TYR A 295 -24.15 -7.66 -0.74
C TYR A 295 -24.81 -9.03 -0.97
N ALA A 296 -24.12 -9.98 -1.60
CA ALA A 296 -24.62 -11.34 -1.79
C ALA A 296 -24.86 -12.05 -0.45
N LEU A 297 -23.95 -11.89 0.52
CA LEU A 297 -24.12 -12.44 1.88
C LEU A 297 -25.30 -11.82 2.61
N MET A 298 -25.49 -10.49 2.51
CA MET A 298 -26.66 -9.80 3.08
C MET A 298 -27.98 -10.40 2.56
N ASN A 299 -27.99 -10.89 1.34
CA ASN A 299 -29.15 -11.52 0.70
C ASN A 299 -29.18 -13.07 0.84
N GLY A 300 -28.29 -13.65 1.64
CA GLY A 300 -28.24 -15.10 1.87
C GLY A 300 -27.71 -15.94 0.68
N LYS A 301 -27.07 -15.33 -0.30
CA LYS A 301 -26.56 -15.96 -1.52
C LYS A 301 -25.09 -16.40 -1.35
N SER A 302 -24.85 -17.39 -0.51
CA SER A 302 -23.52 -17.82 -0.10
C SER A 302 -22.63 -18.26 -1.27
N GLU A 303 -23.15 -18.97 -2.27
CA GLU A 303 -22.36 -19.41 -3.42
C GLU A 303 -21.95 -18.24 -4.34
N GLU A 304 -22.85 -17.28 -4.56
CA GLU A 304 -22.56 -16.05 -5.30
C GLU A 304 -21.47 -15.23 -4.59
N ALA A 305 -21.61 -15.06 -3.27
CA ALA A 305 -20.62 -14.39 -2.42
C ALA A 305 -19.25 -15.08 -2.51
N ARG A 306 -19.22 -16.40 -2.40
CA ARG A 306 -17.98 -17.18 -2.52
C ARG A 306 -17.31 -16.95 -3.88
N GLY A 307 -18.06 -16.91 -4.97
CA GLY A 307 -17.55 -16.65 -6.32
C GLY A 307 -16.87 -15.27 -6.42
N HIS A 308 -17.49 -14.24 -5.87
CA HIS A 308 -16.94 -12.89 -5.81
C HIS A 308 -15.69 -12.82 -4.94
N LEU A 309 -15.70 -13.41 -3.73
CA LEU A 309 -14.56 -13.45 -2.84
C LEU A 309 -13.35 -14.14 -3.48
N VAL A 310 -13.54 -15.28 -4.15
CA VAL A 310 -12.44 -15.97 -4.86
C VAL A 310 -11.88 -15.09 -5.99
N SER A 311 -12.73 -14.31 -6.65
CA SER A 311 -12.27 -13.36 -7.67
C SER A 311 -11.42 -12.23 -7.09
N GLU A 312 -11.81 -11.70 -5.93
CA GLU A 312 -11.03 -10.67 -5.22
C GLU A 312 -9.67 -11.20 -4.72
N VAL A 313 -9.63 -12.42 -4.16
CA VAL A 313 -8.35 -13.05 -3.72
C VAL A 313 -7.35 -13.15 -4.85
N LYS A 314 -7.81 -13.43 -6.09
CA LYS A 314 -6.92 -13.52 -7.26
C LYS A 314 -6.24 -12.20 -7.63
N LEU A 315 -6.81 -11.09 -7.22
CA LEU A 315 -6.22 -9.75 -7.39
C LEU A 315 -5.12 -9.46 -6.37
N ALA A 316 -4.92 -10.40 -5.43
CA ALA A 316 -3.90 -10.33 -4.37
C ALA A 316 -3.96 -9.02 -3.54
N PRO A 317 -5.12 -8.65 -2.96
CA PRO A 317 -5.25 -7.42 -2.19
C PRO A 317 -4.20 -7.36 -1.08
N GLU A 318 -3.67 -6.16 -0.81
CA GLU A 318 -2.66 -5.91 0.23
C GLU A 318 -3.23 -5.13 1.41
N ASP A 319 -4.48 -4.69 1.31
CA ASP A 319 -5.19 -4.03 2.40
C ASP A 319 -5.56 -5.05 3.49
N THR A 320 -5.01 -4.84 4.68
CA THR A 320 -5.16 -5.74 5.82
C THR A 320 -6.60 -5.84 6.30
N ASP A 321 -7.34 -4.72 6.30
CA ASP A 321 -8.73 -4.69 6.74
C ASP A 321 -9.65 -5.43 5.75
N ILE A 322 -9.38 -5.27 4.46
CA ILE A 322 -10.07 -6.03 3.41
C ILE A 322 -9.77 -7.52 3.56
N LEU A 323 -8.51 -7.91 3.76
CA LEU A 323 -8.11 -9.31 3.94
C LEU A 323 -8.78 -9.95 5.16
N VAL A 324 -8.82 -9.26 6.31
CA VAL A 324 -9.51 -9.73 7.52
C VAL A 324 -11.02 -9.86 7.28
N SER A 325 -11.62 -8.87 6.64
CA SER A 325 -13.04 -8.89 6.30
C SER A 325 -13.38 -10.03 5.34
N MET A 326 -12.58 -10.24 4.30
CA MET A 326 -12.72 -11.39 3.38
C MET A 326 -12.57 -12.73 4.13
N GLY A 327 -11.58 -12.85 5.01
CA GLY A 327 -11.39 -14.02 5.86
C GLY A 327 -12.64 -14.33 6.69
N SER A 328 -13.25 -13.30 7.29
CA SER A 328 -14.49 -13.44 8.05
C SER A 328 -15.68 -13.85 7.17
N MET A 329 -15.78 -13.32 5.94
CA MET A 329 -16.83 -13.69 4.99
C MET A 329 -16.64 -15.13 4.48
N PHE A 330 -15.41 -15.57 4.20
CA PHE A 330 -15.14 -16.97 3.85
C PHE A 330 -15.52 -17.93 4.97
N LEU A 331 -15.32 -17.56 6.23
CA LEU A 331 -15.86 -18.31 7.36
C LEU A 331 -17.39 -18.37 7.32
N GLY A 332 -18.04 -17.26 6.96
CA GLY A 332 -19.49 -17.17 6.81
C GLY A 332 -20.06 -18.13 5.77
N VAL A 333 -19.36 -18.34 4.67
CA VAL A 333 -19.73 -19.30 3.61
C VAL A 333 -19.19 -20.72 3.86
N GLY A 334 -18.43 -20.93 4.94
CA GLY A 334 -17.89 -22.24 5.33
C GLY A 334 -16.58 -22.63 4.63
N ASP A 335 -15.95 -21.71 3.90
CA ASP A 335 -14.69 -21.96 3.21
C ASP A 335 -13.48 -21.60 4.10
N THR A 336 -13.11 -22.57 4.93
CA THR A 336 -12.03 -22.40 5.92
C THR A 336 -10.64 -22.30 5.30
N ASP A 337 -10.43 -22.76 4.07
CA ASP A 337 -9.11 -22.76 3.42
C ASP A 337 -8.81 -21.37 2.86
N TYR A 338 -9.74 -20.75 2.12
CA TYR A 338 -9.60 -19.37 1.70
C TYR A 338 -9.60 -18.39 2.87
N ALA A 339 -10.40 -18.66 3.94
CA ALA A 339 -10.34 -17.88 5.17
C ALA A 339 -8.92 -17.90 5.76
N THR A 340 -8.31 -19.09 5.87
CA THR A 340 -6.94 -19.23 6.37
C THR A 340 -5.95 -18.43 5.51
N HIS A 341 -6.05 -18.53 4.18
CA HIS A 341 -5.17 -17.84 3.25
C HIS A 341 -5.21 -16.30 3.43
N CYS A 342 -6.42 -15.72 3.44
CA CYS A 342 -6.58 -14.27 3.62
C CYS A 342 -6.06 -13.79 4.98
N LEU A 343 -6.38 -14.54 6.06
CA LEU A 343 -6.01 -14.15 7.41
C LEU A 343 -4.51 -14.29 7.69
N LEU A 344 -3.85 -15.32 7.15
CA LEU A 344 -2.40 -15.44 7.25
C LEU A 344 -1.71 -14.31 6.47
N LYS A 345 -2.18 -13.99 5.26
CA LYS A 345 -1.64 -12.85 4.51
C LYS A 345 -1.83 -11.54 5.28
N ALA A 346 -2.96 -11.35 5.97
CA ALA A 346 -3.17 -10.18 6.83
C ALA A 346 -2.16 -10.11 7.98
N VAL A 347 -1.84 -11.23 8.62
CA VAL A 347 -0.82 -11.34 9.68
C VAL A 347 0.59 -11.12 9.13
N ASP A 348 0.89 -11.59 7.92
CA ASP A 348 2.19 -11.38 7.29
C ASP A 348 2.44 -9.89 6.98
N ILE A 349 1.38 -9.12 6.66
CA ILE A 349 1.46 -7.66 6.41
C ILE A 349 1.48 -6.88 7.73
N ASP A 350 0.61 -7.24 8.67
CA ASP A 350 0.45 -6.60 9.98
C ASP A 350 0.42 -7.66 11.08
N CYS A 351 1.58 -7.90 11.68
CA CYS A 351 1.76 -8.90 12.74
C CYS A 351 1.02 -8.53 14.05
N ASP A 352 0.58 -7.28 14.20
CA ASP A 352 -0.16 -6.80 15.38
C ASP A 352 -1.68 -6.74 15.15
N ASN A 353 -2.19 -7.39 14.10
CA ASN A 353 -3.62 -7.43 13.80
C ASN A 353 -4.38 -8.44 14.67
N ALA A 354 -4.95 -7.96 15.78
CA ALA A 354 -5.69 -8.80 16.73
C ALA A 354 -6.93 -9.48 16.10
N ASP A 355 -7.61 -8.83 15.13
CA ASP A 355 -8.79 -9.39 14.48
C ASP A 355 -8.42 -10.53 13.52
N ALA A 356 -7.29 -10.46 12.84
CA ALA A 356 -6.77 -11.56 12.02
C ALA A 356 -6.50 -12.81 12.86
N TYR A 357 -5.80 -12.66 13.98
CA TYR A 357 -5.58 -13.76 14.92
C TYR A 357 -6.88 -14.29 15.52
N TYR A 358 -7.82 -13.42 15.87
CA TYR A 358 -9.13 -13.86 16.35
C TYR A 358 -9.85 -14.75 15.34
N TYR A 359 -9.90 -14.35 14.06
CA TYR A 359 -10.55 -15.17 13.03
C TYR A 359 -9.76 -16.44 12.71
N LEU A 360 -8.42 -16.46 12.78
CA LEU A 360 -7.61 -17.68 12.70
C LEU A 360 -7.95 -18.66 13.84
N GLY A 361 -8.18 -18.15 15.04
CA GLY A 361 -8.69 -18.94 16.16
C GLY A 361 -10.05 -19.59 15.87
N LEU A 362 -10.97 -18.86 15.21
CA LEU A 362 -12.25 -19.42 14.76
C LEU A 362 -12.05 -20.48 13.68
N VAL A 363 -11.16 -20.26 12.71
CA VAL A 363 -10.79 -21.27 11.70
C VAL A 363 -10.27 -22.54 12.35
N GLY A 364 -9.32 -22.44 13.29
CA GLY A 364 -8.78 -23.56 14.03
C GLY A 364 -9.87 -24.34 14.76
N THR A 365 -10.80 -23.62 15.39
CA THR A 365 -11.95 -24.21 16.07
C THR A 365 -12.87 -24.96 15.11
N MET A 366 -13.17 -24.41 13.94
CA MET A 366 -14.00 -25.06 12.91
C MET A 366 -13.34 -26.32 12.34
N LYS A 367 -12.02 -26.29 12.16
CA LYS A 367 -11.22 -27.45 11.70
C LYS A 367 -10.96 -28.49 12.81
N GLY A 368 -11.40 -28.21 14.06
CA GLY A 368 -11.17 -29.09 15.21
C GLY A 368 -9.72 -29.07 15.74
N ARG A 369 -8.90 -28.13 15.29
CA ARG A 369 -7.52 -27.92 15.75
C ARG A 369 -7.51 -27.02 16.97
N LEU A 370 -7.95 -27.59 18.11
CA LEU A 370 -8.19 -26.81 19.32
C LEU A 370 -6.91 -26.20 19.93
N ALA A 371 -5.75 -26.85 19.77
CA ALA A 371 -4.48 -26.31 20.24
C ALA A 371 -4.11 -25.04 19.43
N ASP A 372 -4.09 -25.14 18.11
CA ASP A 372 -3.81 -24.01 17.23
C ASP A 372 -4.80 -22.84 17.47
N ALA A 373 -6.09 -23.20 17.70
CA ALA A 373 -7.10 -22.17 18.00
C ALA A 373 -6.81 -21.45 19.33
N ALA A 374 -6.37 -22.18 20.36
CA ALA A 374 -6.01 -21.58 21.64
C ALA A 374 -4.81 -20.64 21.52
N ASP A 375 -3.82 -21.02 20.72
CA ASP A 375 -2.63 -20.20 20.46
C ASP A 375 -3.00 -18.92 19.69
N PHE A 376 -3.79 -19.02 18.63
CA PHE A 376 -4.25 -17.84 17.88
C PHE A 376 -5.11 -16.89 18.73
N PHE A 377 -6.04 -17.41 19.54
CA PHE A 377 -6.75 -16.56 20.49
C PHE A 377 -5.82 -15.97 21.55
N GLY A 378 -4.76 -16.68 21.93
CA GLY A 378 -3.70 -16.18 22.78
C GLY A 378 -3.05 -14.94 22.19
N HIS A 379 -2.55 -15.02 20.95
CA HIS A 379 -1.96 -13.88 20.24
C HIS A 379 -2.94 -12.71 20.10
N ALA A 380 -4.21 -12.96 19.74
CA ALA A 380 -5.23 -11.91 19.69
C ALA A 380 -5.38 -11.19 21.05
N LEU A 381 -5.29 -11.92 22.17
CA LEU A 381 -5.40 -11.37 23.51
C LEU A 381 -4.10 -10.74 24.03
N ASP A 382 -2.95 -11.14 23.54
CA ASP A 382 -1.68 -10.46 23.82
C ASP A 382 -1.66 -9.05 23.23
N ILE A 383 -2.20 -8.91 22.00
CA ILE A 383 -2.35 -7.61 21.33
C ILE A 383 -3.50 -6.79 21.93
N ARG A 384 -4.67 -7.42 22.15
CA ARG A 384 -5.88 -6.77 22.68
C ARG A 384 -6.43 -7.53 23.90
N PRO A 385 -5.88 -7.33 25.12
CA PRO A 385 -6.23 -8.10 26.33
C PRO A 385 -7.69 -7.97 26.76
N THR A 386 -8.39 -6.94 26.27
CA THR A 386 -9.78 -6.63 26.64
C THR A 386 -10.81 -7.11 25.60
N ASP A 387 -10.40 -7.86 24.56
CA ASP A 387 -11.36 -8.40 23.59
C ASP A 387 -12.21 -9.51 24.21
N VAL A 388 -13.43 -9.14 24.59
CA VAL A 388 -14.43 -10.05 25.19
C VAL A 388 -14.77 -11.20 24.25
N ARG A 389 -14.72 -11.03 22.93
CA ARG A 389 -14.99 -12.08 21.94
C ARG A 389 -13.90 -13.16 22.03
N ALA A 390 -12.64 -12.73 22.00
CA ALA A 390 -11.50 -13.63 22.07
C ALA A 390 -11.43 -14.34 23.44
N LEU A 391 -11.70 -13.64 24.53
CA LEU A 391 -11.80 -14.24 25.88
C LEU A 391 -12.89 -15.32 25.96
N ARG A 392 -14.09 -15.03 25.43
CA ARG A 392 -15.21 -15.98 25.43
C ARG A 392 -14.91 -17.21 24.58
N ASP A 393 -14.42 -17.01 23.35
CA ASP A 393 -14.27 -18.09 22.40
C ASP A 393 -13.03 -18.95 22.72
N SER A 394 -11.95 -18.35 23.26
CA SER A 394 -10.84 -19.12 23.83
C SER A 394 -11.27 -19.96 25.04
N ALA A 395 -12.15 -19.45 25.89
CA ALA A 395 -12.70 -20.25 27.00
C ALA A 395 -13.48 -21.47 26.51
N VAL A 396 -14.24 -21.34 25.40
CA VAL A 396 -14.92 -22.48 24.76
C VAL A 396 -13.92 -23.51 24.24
N VAL A 397 -12.81 -23.03 23.65
CA VAL A 397 -11.73 -23.91 23.16
C VAL A 397 -11.06 -24.62 24.31
N TYR A 398 -10.67 -23.93 25.40
CA TYR A 398 -10.08 -24.56 26.59
C TYR A 398 -11.03 -25.56 27.26
N LEU A 399 -12.33 -25.24 27.31
CA LEU A 399 -13.33 -26.22 27.78
C LEU A 399 -13.35 -27.47 26.87
N GLY A 400 -13.28 -27.30 25.56
CA GLY A 400 -13.20 -28.38 24.57
C GLY A 400 -11.93 -29.24 24.72
N MET A 401 -10.82 -28.64 25.16
CA MET A 401 -9.54 -29.33 25.45
C MET A 401 -9.53 -30.01 26.84
N GLY A 402 -10.55 -29.76 27.69
CA GLY A 402 -10.55 -30.23 29.09
C GLY A 402 -9.69 -29.38 30.05
N ARG A 403 -9.18 -28.22 29.57
CA ARG A 403 -8.38 -27.28 30.36
C ARG A 403 -9.30 -26.33 31.12
N LEU A 404 -9.89 -26.85 32.22
CA LEU A 404 -11.01 -26.21 32.90
C LEU A 404 -10.60 -24.93 33.65
N ASP A 405 -9.39 -24.89 34.19
CA ASP A 405 -8.90 -23.77 34.98
C ASP A 405 -8.65 -22.56 34.09
N GLU A 406 -8.05 -22.78 32.92
CA GLU A 406 -7.83 -21.72 31.90
C GLU A 406 -9.17 -21.22 31.32
N ALA A 407 -10.12 -22.15 31.09
CA ALA A 407 -11.45 -21.77 30.67
C ALA A 407 -12.14 -20.84 31.69
N ALA A 408 -12.05 -21.20 32.98
CA ALA A 408 -12.62 -20.41 34.07
C ALA A 408 -11.95 -19.04 34.23
N GLU A 409 -10.63 -18.94 34.05
CA GLU A 409 -9.89 -17.69 34.08
C GLU A 409 -10.34 -16.76 32.97
N ARG A 410 -10.40 -17.27 31.70
CA ARG A 410 -10.83 -16.48 30.54
C ARG A 410 -12.27 -15.96 30.71
N ILE A 411 -13.20 -16.80 31.19
CA ILE A 411 -14.59 -16.41 31.44
C ILE A 411 -14.67 -15.35 32.53
N LYS A 412 -13.93 -15.50 33.62
CA LYS A 412 -13.91 -14.52 34.70
C LYS A 412 -13.45 -13.15 34.19
N LYS A 413 -12.39 -13.10 33.37
CA LYS A 413 -11.92 -11.87 32.73
C LYS A 413 -13.01 -11.27 31.83
N ALA A 414 -13.66 -12.10 31.00
CA ALA A 414 -14.72 -11.66 30.10
C ALA A 414 -15.92 -11.08 30.86
N ILE A 415 -16.35 -11.69 31.97
CA ILE A 415 -17.46 -11.20 32.82
C ILE A 415 -17.10 -9.85 33.46
N VAL A 416 -15.87 -9.66 33.92
CA VAL A 416 -15.44 -8.39 34.52
C VAL A 416 -15.51 -7.26 33.49
N LEU A 417 -15.19 -7.54 32.22
CA LEU A 417 -15.19 -6.52 31.16
C LEU A 417 -16.58 -6.27 30.57
N ALA A 418 -17.38 -7.32 30.35
CA ALA A 418 -18.67 -7.24 29.68
C ALA A 418 -19.85 -7.01 30.66
N GLY A 419 -19.62 -7.12 31.97
CA GLY A 419 -20.67 -6.99 32.97
C GLY A 419 -21.67 -8.15 32.96
N ASP A 420 -22.96 -7.82 32.97
CA ASP A 420 -24.06 -8.78 33.13
C ASP A 420 -24.49 -9.45 31.79
N ASP A 421 -23.53 -10.11 31.12
CA ASP A 421 -23.85 -10.88 29.89
C ASP A 421 -24.42 -12.27 30.23
N PRO A 422 -25.67 -12.57 29.84
CA PRO A 422 -26.31 -13.87 30.10
C PRO A 422 -25.58 -15.05 29.47
N GLN A 423 -24.90 -14.85 28.32
CA GLN A 423 -24.16 -15.90 27.60
C GLN A 423 -22.87 -16.29 28.36
N LEU A 424 -22.14 -15.29 28.85
CA LEU A 424 -20.95 -15.51 29.65
C LEU A 424 -21.28 -16.17 30.98
N LYS A 425 -22.37 -15.75 31.64
CA LYS A 425 -22.85 -16.41 32.88
C LYS A 425 -23.31 -17.85 32.64
N ALA A 426 -23.91 -18.15 31.49
CA ALA A 426 -24.27 -19.51 31.14
C ALA A 426 -23.02 -20.39 30.90
N LEU A 427 -21.98 -19.81 30.25
CA LEU A 427 -20.72 -20.48 30.00
C LEU A 427 -19.96 -20.74 31.35
N ASP A 428 -19.92 -19.76 32.25
CA ASP A 428 -19.32 -19.90 33.60
C ASP A 428 -19.99 -21.03 34.41
N ARG A 429 -21.34 -21.02 34.47
CA ARG A 429 -22.09 -22.08 35.12
C ARG A 429 -21.75 -23.46 34.54
N ARG A 430 -21.57 -23.55 33.24
CA ARG A 430 -21.22 -24.80 32.55
C ARG A 430 -19.82 -25.28 32.91
N VAL A 431 -18.82 -24.38 32.91
CA VAL A 431 -17.45 -24.73 33.33
C VAL A 431 -17.43 -25.20 34.77
N ARG A 432 -18.08 -24.49 35.68
CA ARG A 432 -18.18 -24.91 37.13
C ARG A 432 -18.89 -26.25 37.29
N MET A 433 -19.93 -26.50 36.49
CA MET A 433 -20.61 -27.80 36.55
C MET A 433 -19.69 -28.95 36.12
N VAL A 434 -18.90 -28.76 35.05
CA VAL A 434 -17.92 -29.77 34.60
C VAL A 434 -16.79 -29.95 35.61
N GLN A 435 -16.32 -28.87 36.23
CA GLN A 435 -15.33 -28.93 37.33
C GLN A 435 -15.86 -29.71 38.54
N ALA A 436 -17.13 -29.47 38.94
CA ALA A 436 -17.73 -30.08 40.13
C ALA A 436 -18.07 -31.59 39.96
N THR A 437 -18.39 -31.99 38.72
CA THR A 437 -18.92 -33.36 38.50
C THR A 437 -17.88 -34.35 38.01
N GLY A 438 -16.68 -33.91 37.67
CA GLY A 438 -15.62 -34.79 37.11
C GLY A 438 -15.99 -35.40 35.74
N TRP A 439 -17.10 -35.00 35.15
CA TRP A 439 -17.69 -35.57 33.91
C TRP A 439 -17.00 -35.06 32.64
N ALA A 440 -15.79 -34.58 32.77
CA ALA A 440 -15.07 -33.95 31.64
C ALA A 440 -14.96 -34.88 30.40
N ALA A 441 -14.69 -36.15 30.60
CA ALA A 441 -14.44 -37.08 29.48
C ALA A 441 -15.68 -37.46 28.68
N ASP A 442 -16.83 -37.62 29.33
CA ASP A 442 -18.09 -38.04 28.65
C ASP A 442 -18.84 -36.85 28.01
N PHE A 443 -18.70 -35.67 28.60
CA PHE A 443 -19.27 -34.43 28.13
C PHE A 443 -18.55 -33.95 26.84
N LEU A 444 -17.24 -34.05 26.77
CA LEU A 444 -16.42 -33.68 25.61
C LEU A 444 -16.70 -34.53 24.38
N ARG A 445 -16.98 -35.84 24.57
CA ARG A 445 -17.35 -36.77 23.49
C ARG A 445 -18.70 -36.44 22.83
N ARG A 446 -19.66 -35.87 23.55
CA ARG A 446 -21.03 -35.59 23.05
C ARG A 446 -21.18 -34.23 22.34
N PHE A 447 -20.23 -33.31 22.53
CA PHE A 447 -20.40 -31.91 22.09
C PHE A 447 -19.47 -31.46 20.96
N GLN A 448 -18.74 -32.36 20.32
CA GLN A 448 -17.78 -32.00 19.33
C GLN A 448 -18.37 -31.10 18.20
N PRO A 449 -18.77 -31.38 17.08
CA PRO A 449 -18.83 -30.36 16.00
C PRO A 449 -20.13 -29.50 15.98
N ARG A 450 -21.25 -30.04 16.45
CA ARG A 450 -22.57 -29.39 16.29
C ARG A 450 -22.81 -28.16 17.16
N PHE A 451 -22.10 -28.06 18.29
CA PHE A 451 -22.26 -26.92 19.20
C PHE A 451 -21.41 -25.73 18.72
N ILE A 452 -20.19 -25.99 18.29
CA ILE A 452 -19.26 -24.99 17.75
C ILE A 452 -19.85 -24.38 16.47
N SER A 453 -20.39 -25.20 15.56
CA SER A 453 -21.04 -24.72 14.34
C SER A 453 -22.31 -23.89 14.63
N ARG A 454 -23.08 -24.23 15.68
CA ARG A 454 -24.23 -23.41 16.12
C ARG A 454 -23.83 -22.09 16.77
N LEU A 455 -22.70 -22.04 17.46
CA LEU A 455 -22.17 -20.81 18.05
C LEU A 455 -21.71 -19.85 16.94
N ILE A 456 -21.01 -20.38 15.96
CA ILE A 456 -20.51 -19.62 14.80
C ILE A 456 -21.68 -19.17 13.92
N SER A 457 -22.66 -20.03 13.61
CA SER A 457 -23.82 -19.66 12.78
C SER A 457 -24.73 -18.64 13.48
N ARG A 458 -24.85 -18.65 14.82
CA ARG A 458 -25.55 -17.58 15.56
C ARG A 458 -24.78 -16.28 15.59
N PHE A 459 -23.47 -16.34 15.60
CA PHE A 459 -22.59 -15.16 15.58
C PHE A 459 -22.63 -14.45 14.21
N LEU A 460 -22.61 -15.22 13.14
CA LEU A 460 -22.72 -14.70 11.77
C LEU A 460 -24.13 -14.18 11.46
N ALA A 461 -25.18 -14.80 12.01
CA ALA A 461 -26.57 -14.35 11.88
C ALA A 461 -26.95 -13.14 12.76
N GLY A 462 -26.15 -12.83 13.77
CA GLY A 462 -26.37 -11.72 14.71
C GLY A 462 -25.70 -10.39 14.31
N ARG A 463 -24.83 -10.39 13.32
CA ARG A 463 -24.34 -9.17 12.68
C ARG A 463 -25.37 -8.72 11.64
N ARG A 464 -26.22 -7.75 12.00
CA ARG A 464 -26.76 -6.81 11.01
C ARG A 464 -25.57 -5.94 10.61
N PHE A 465 -25.05 -6.19 9.41
CA PHE A 465 -24.11 -5.31 8.74
C PHE A 465 -24.73 -3.93 8.52
#